data_310363b216cf5ed2c2c5a374ab9c7e57
#
_entry.id   310363b216cf5ed2c2c5a374ab9c7e57
#
_cell.length_a   1.000
_cell.length_b   1.000
_cell.length_c   1.000
_cell.angle_alpha   90.00
_cell.angle_beta   90.00
_cell.angle_gamma   90.00
#
_symmetry.space_group_name_H-M   'P 1'
#
loop_
_entity.id
_entity.type
_entity.pdbx_description
1 polymer ?
#
loop_
_entity_poly.entity_id
_entity_poly.type
_entity_poly.pdbx_seq_one_letter_code
_entity_poly.pdbx_strand_id
1 'polypeptide(L)'
;HKVLLKMLVDRGVQVSETYQLDVGGGTESLDTLERTRESKRIVKTKSVETALPYKASVVAGSTDYVDFLENRRDSYFWVKGLYFGGVPMQLDIRLNTVDAPNAGSVMFDVIRGTKIALDRGVAGSLLSISAYAFKHPPQMLSLETTEKWFEEFIQGKRER
;
A
#
# COMPACT_ATOMS: atom_id res chain seq x y z
N HIS A 1 -3.09 4.08 -2.33
CA HIS A 1 -2.91 4.03 -3.78
C HIS A 1 -3.40 2.70 -4.36
N LYS A 2 -2.85 1.56 -3.90
CA LYS A 2 -3.22 0.20 -4.37
C LYS A 2 -4.75 -0.04 -4.35
N VAL A 3 -5.44 0.27 -3.25
CA VAL A 3 -6.90 0.13 -3.11
C VAL A 3 -7.65 1.03 -4.10
N LEU A 4 -7.19 2.27 -4.29
CA LEU A 4 -7.77 3.20 -5.27
C LEU A 4 -7.73 2.62 -6.69
N LEU A 5 -6.57 2.10 -7.10
CA LEU A 5 -6.45 1.48 -8.43
C LEU A 5 -7.33 0.26 -8.58
N LYS A 6 -7.38 -0.61 -7.55
CA LYS A 6 -8.27 -1.79 -7.56
C LYS A 6 -9.73 -1.37 -7.75
N MET A 7 -10.20 -0.36 -7.01
CA MET A 7 -11.55 0.17 -7.16
C MET A 7 -11.84 0.66 -8.58
N LEU A 8 -10.91 1.37 -9.21
CA LEU A 8 -11.07 1.85 -10.59
C LEU A 8 -11.11 0.70 -11.59
N VAL A 9 -10.21 -0.27 -11.46
CA VAL A 9 -10.17 -1.46 -12.33
C VAL A 9 -11.46 -2.28 -12.21
N ASP A 10 -11.97 -2.49 -11.00
CA ASP A 10 -13.22 -3.21 -10.75
C ASP A 10 -14.45 -2.49 -11.36
N ARG A 11 -14.33 -1.20 -11.61
CA ARG A 11 -15.33 -0.38 -12.30
C ARG A 11 -15.11 -0.27 -13.82
N GLY A 12 -14.18 -1.07 -14.35
CA GLY A 12 -13.90 -1.12 -15.78
C GLY A 12 -13.02 0.01 -16.32
N VAL A 13 -12.34 0.76 -15.44
CA VAL A 13 -11.38 1.77 -15.86
C VAL A 13 -10.08 1.09 -16.26
N GLN A 14 -9.62 1.34 -17.48
CA GLN A 14 -8.30 0.95 -17.94
C GLN A 14 -7.28 2.02 -17.55
N VAL A 15 -6.62 1.83 -16.41
CA VAL A 15 -5.57 2.75 -15.94
C VAL A 15 -4.33 2.63 -16.84
N SER A 16 -3.86 3.74 -17.38
CA SER A 16 -2.66 3.80 -18.24
C SER A 16 -1.43 4.34 -17.51
N GLU A 17 -1.63 5.36 -16.70
CA GLU A 17 -0.56 6.07 -16.00
C GLU A 17 -1.04 6.45 -14.59
N THR A 18 -0.15 6.35 -13.61
CA THR A 18 -0.45 6.82 -12.26
C THR A 18 0.81 7.14 -11.47
N TYR A 19 0.73 8.14 -10.61
CA TYR A 19 1.77 8.40 -9.63
C TYR A 19 1.23 8.74 -8.25
N GLN A 20 2.10 8.59 -7.26
CA GLN A 20 1.91 9.07 -5.90
C GLN A 20 3.16 9.81 -5.46
N LEU A 21 2.97 11.04 -4.97
CA LEU A 21 4.00 11.83 -4.33
C LEU A 21 3.59 12.09 -2.88
N ASP A 22 4.53 12.00 -1.96
CA ASP A 22 4.31 12.25 -0.55
C ASP A 22 5.16 13.45 -0.10
N VAL A 23 4.62 14.28 0.79
CA VAL A 23 5.35 15.31 1.51
C VAL A 23 5.05 15.14 2.99
N GLY A 24 6.07 15.03 3.82
CA GLY A 24 5.90 14.82 5.26
C GLY A 24 6.90 15.60 6.10
N GLY A 25 6.56 15.85 7.38
CA GLY A 25 7.43 16.58 8.31
C GLY A 25 8.06 15.70 9.39
N GLY A 26 7.74 14.39 9.42
CA GLY A 26 8.30 13.47 10.39
C GLY A 26 9.74 13.01 10.03
N THR A 27 10.44 12.49 11.04
CA THR A 27 11.82 11.99 10.88
C THR A 27 11.94 10.88 9.83
N GLU A 28 10.89 10.08 9.63
CA GLU A 28 10.84 9.06 8.56
C GLU A 28 10.87 9.68 7.16
N SER A 29 10.24 10.84 6.97
CA SER A 29 10.27 11.57 5.69
C SER A 29 11.65 12.15 5.42
N LEU A 30 12.30 12.70 6.44
CA LEU A 30 13.68 13.20 6.36
C LEU A 30 14.67 12.08 6.02
N ASP A 31 14.64 10.96 6.75
CA ASP A 31 15.48 9.79 6.46
C ASP A 31 15.23 9.24 5.04
N THR A 32 13.96 9.26 4.60
CA THR A 32 13.62 8.84 3.24
C THR A 32 14.26 9.75 2.20
N LEU A 33 14.17 11.05 2.38
CA LEU A 33 14.77 12.03 1.47
C LEU A 33 16.29 11.85 1.36
N GLU A 34 16.97 11.70 2.49
CA GLU A 34 18.43 11.68 2.57
C GLU A 34 19.05 10.32 2.19
N ARG A 35 18.41 9.21 2.52
CA ARG A 35 19.06 7.89 2.48
C ARG A 35 18.33 6.83 1.69
N THR A 36 17.00 6.77 1.77
CA THR A 36 16.23 5.60 1.33
C THR A 36 15.23 5.87 0.20
N ARG A 37 15.30 7.06 -0.40
CA ARG A 37 14.34 7.54 -1.40
C ARG A 37 14.12 6.55 -2.55
N GLU A 38 15.21 6.11 -3.17
CA GLU A 38 15.11 5.23 -4.36
C GLU A 38 14.64 3.82 -3.99
N SER A 39 15.17 3.23 -2.93
CA SER A 39 14.74 1.90 -2.48
C SER A 39 13.26 1.87 -2.07
N LYS A 40 12.80 2.89 -1.36
CA LYS A 40 11.38 3.02 -1.00
C LYS A 40 10.49 3.24 -2.22
N ARG A 41 10.94 4.03 -3.20
CA ARG A 41 10.23 4.24 -4.46
C ARG A 41 10.04 2.92 -5.22
N ILE A 42 11.09 2.12 -5.35
CA ILE A 42 11.03 0.80 -6.01
C ILE A 42 10.02 -0.11 -5.29
N VAL A 43 10.12 -0.24 -3.98
CA VAL A 43 9.25 -1.10 -3.17
C VAL A 43 7.78 -0.65 -3.26
N LYS A 44 7.52 0.64 -3.10
CA LYS A 44 6.15 1.18 -3.19
C LYS A 44 5.56 0.99 -4.60
N THR A 45 6.33 1.28 -5.64
CA THR A 45 5.89 1.11 -7.04
C THR A 45 5.51 -0.33 -7.32
N LYS A 46 6.37 -1.30 -7.00
CA LYS A 46 6.08 -2.73 -7.16
C LYS A 46 4.82 -3.16 -6.40
N SER A 47 4.64 -2.64 -5.18
CA SER A 47 3.43 -2.93 -4.40
C SER A 47 2.17 -2.39 -5.09
N VAL A 48 2.22 -1.20 -5.67
CA VAL A 48 1.06 -0.59 -6.35
C VAL A 48 0.75 -1.32 -7.66
N GLU A 49 1.76 -1.74 -8.41
CA GLU A 49 1.59 -2.50 -9.66
C GLU A 49 0.76 -3.77 -9.48
N THR A 50 0.79 -4.40 -8.30
CA THR A 50 -0.02 -5.61 -8.03
C THR A 50 -1.54 -5.38 -8.02
N ALA A 51 -1.99 -4.13 -8.03
CA ALA A 51 -3.41 -3.80 -8.15
C ALA A 51 -3.91 -3.83 -9.60
N LEU A 52 -2.99 -3.88 -10.56
CA LEU A 52 -3.32 -3.84 -11.99
C LEU A 52 -3.12 -5.23 -12.60
N PRO A 53 -4.11 -5.77 -13.33
CA PRO A 53 -3.98 -7.07 -14.01
C PRO A 53 -3.20 -6.96 -15.35
N TYR A 54 -2.69 -5.80 -15.66
CA TYR A 54 -1.94 -5.48 -16.88
C TYR A 54 -0.82 -4.47 -16.57
N LYS A 55 0.08 -4.24 -17.52
CA LYS A 55 1.15 -3.25 -17.40
C LYS A 55 0.61 -1.82 -17.60
N ALA A 56 0.99 -0.93 -16.71
CA ALA A 56 0.78 0.51 -16.80
C ALA A 56 2.02 1.26 -16.30
N SER A 57 2.10 2.55 -16.58
CA SER A 57 3.17 3.40 -16.06
C SER A 57 2.87 3.79 -14.62
N VAL A 58 3.56 3.19 -13.67
CA VAL A 58 3.35 3.42 -12.23
C VAL A 58 4.59 4.02 -11.58
N VAL A 59 4.43 5.10 -10.83
CA VAL A 59 5.46 5.66 -9.95
C VAL A 59 4.84 5.93 -8.58
N ALA A 60 5.34 5.29 -7.54
CA ALA A 60 4.84 5.53 -6.18
C ALA A 60 5.99 5.77 -5.21
N GLY A 61 5.83 6.79 -4.36
CA GLY A 61 6.68 6.98 -3.21
C GLY A 61 7.88 7.88 -3.40
N SER A 62 7.84 8.84 -4.31
CA SER A 62 8.69 10.01 -4.15
C SER A 62 8.24 10.75 -2.88
N THR A 63 9.17 11.00 -1.96
CA THR A 63 8.89 11.66 -0.68
C THR A 63 9.77 12.88 -0.57
N ASP A 64 9.19 13.98 -0.13
CA ASP A 64 9.90 15.20 0.23
C ASP A 64 9.66 15.55 1.70
N TYR A 65 10.45 16.47 2.25
CA TYR A 65 10.42 16.83 3.66
C TYR A 65 10.14 18.32 3.84
N VAL A 66 9.20 18.61 4.76
CA VAL A 66 8.87 19.96 5.19
C VAL A 66 8.67 19.94 6.72
N ASP A 67 9.59 20.52 7.45
CA ASP A 67 9.72 20.45 8.91
C ASP A 67 8.46 20.90 9.67
N PHE A 68 7.85 22.00 9.25
CA PHE A 68 6.64 22.53 9.91
C PHE A 68 5.37 21.66 9.72
N LEU A 69 5.41 20.62 8.91
CA LEU A 69 4.35 19.63 8.84
C LEU A 69 4.36 18.67 10.05
N GLU A 70 5.46 18.58 10.77
CA GLU A 70 5.63 17.68 11.92
C GLU A 70 5.28 16.22 11.55
N ASN A 71 4.34 15.59 12.25
CA ASN A 71 3.89 14.22 11.96
C ASN A 71 2.81 14.15 10.87
N ARG A 72 2.49 15.25 10.22
CA ARG A 72 1.52 15.27 9.12
C ARG A 72 2.19 14.84 7.82
N ARG A 73 1.39 14.22 6.96
CA ARG A 73 1.76 13.85 5.61
C ARG A 73 0.67 14.24 4.63
N ASP A 74 1.08 14.86 3.54
CA ASP A 74 0.29 15.11 2.37
C ASP A 74 0.68 14.12 1.28
N SER A 75 -0.27 13.35 0.80
CA SER A 75 -0.10 12.42 -0.32
C SER A 75 -0.93 12.88 -1.50
N TYR A 76 -0.29 12.97 -2.66
CA TYR A 76 -0.90 13.35 -3.92
C TYR A 76 -0.95 12.13 -4.83
N PHE A 77 -2.16 11.79 -5.29
CA PHE A 77 -2.39 10.70 -6.23
C PHE A 77 -2.93 11.26 -7.52
N TRP A 78 -2.31 10.90 -8.62
CA TRP A 78 -2.78 11.19 -9.94
C TRP A 78 -2.97 9.90 -10.72
N VAL A 79 -4.11 9.78 -11.40
CA VAL A 79 -4.44 8.59 -12.18
C VAL A 79 -5.04 9.04 -13.52
N LYS A 80 -4.54 8.48 -14.61
CA LYS A 80 -5.06 8.65 -15.95
C LYS A 80 -5.47 7.29 -16.51
N GLY A 81 -6.58 7.26 -17.21
CA GLY A 81 -7.11 6.04 -17.80
C GLY A 81 -8.21 6.28 -18.80
N LEU A 82 -8.86 5.20 -19.17
CA LEU A 82 -9.98 5.20 -20.11
C LEU A 82 -11.19 4.54 -19.44
N TYR A 83 -12.34 5.17 -19.58
CA TYR A 83 -13.64 4.58 -19.28
C TYR A 83 -14.16 3.73 -20.44
N PHE A 84 -15.36 3.20 -20.27
CA PHE A 84 -16.11 2.52 -21.32
C PHE A 84 -16.17 3.36 -22.60
N GLY A 85 -16.00 2.71 -23.75
CA GLY A 85 -15.97 3.39 -25.05
C GLY A 85 -14.66 4.18 -25.32
N GLY A 86 -13.63 4.00 -24.51
CA GLY A 86 -12.34 4.68 -24.69
C GLY A 86 -12.36 6.16 -24.27
N VAL A 87 -13.34 6.58 -23.47
CA VAL A 87 -13.44 7.96 -23.00
C VAL A 87 -12.33 8.24 -21.97
N PRO A 88 -11.49 9.29 -22.18
CA PRO A 88 -10.42 9.62 -21.24
C PRO A 88 -10.96 10.04 -19.87
N MET A 89 -10.26 9.61 -18.81
CA MET A 89 -10.49 10.09 -17.44
C MET A 89 -9.17 10.47 -16.77
N GLN A 90 -9.26 11.43 -15.89
CA GLN A 90 -8.20 11.81 -14.97
C GLN A 90 -8.77 11.96 -13.57
N LEU A 91 -8.01 11.51 -12.56
CA LEU A 91 -8.37 11.64 -11.16
C LEU A 91 -7.18 12.23 -10.40
N ASP A 92 -7.45 13.28 -9.66
CA ASP A 92 -6.51 13.94 -8.77
C ASP A 92 -7.04 13.86 -7.33
N ILE A 93 -6.23 13.30 -6.43
CA ILE A 93 -6.59 13.19 -5.00
C ILE A 93 -5.46 13.76 -4.16
N ARG A 94 -5.82 14.58 -3.19
CA ARG A 94 -4.95 14.96 -2.08
C ARG A 94 -5.48 14.32 -0.81
N LEU A 95 -4.62 13.60 -0.10
CA LEU A 95 -4.92 12.94 1.17
C LEU A 95 -4.01 13.51 2.26
N ASN A 96 -4.60 14.11 3.27
CA ASN A 96 -3.88 14.59 4.46
C ASN A 96 -4.03 13.57 5.57
N THR A 97 -2.92 13.13 6.14
CA THR A 97 -2.88 12.14 7.21
C THR A 97 -1.91 12.54 8.31
N VAL A 98 -2.03 11.87 9.45
CA VAL A 98 -1.01 11.85 10.49
C VAL A 98 -0.44 10.43 10.50
N ASP A 99 0.88 10.30 10.34
CA ASP A 99 1.52 8.99 10.06
C ASP A 99 1.30 7.95 11.17
N ALA A 100 1.50 8.31 12.43
CA ALA A 100 1.42 7.35 13.51
C ALA A 100 0.00 6.74 13.68
N PRO A 101 -1.09 7.52 13.76
CA PRO A 101 -2.44 6.95 13.77
C PRO A 101 -2.79 6.14 12.53
N ASN A 102 -2.33 6.58 11.36
CA ASN A 102 -2.58 5.86 10.10
C ASN A 102 -1.91 4.47 10.06
N ALA A 103 -0.72 4.34 10.63
CA ALA A 103 -0.04 3.04 10.76
C ALA A 103 -0.60 2.20 11.92
N GLY A 104 -1.09 2.84 12.97
CA GLY A 104 -1.52 2.20 14.22
C GLY A 104 -2.61 1.15 14.04
N SER A 105 -3.60 1.39 13.18
CA SER A 105 -4.68 0.44 12.90
C SER A 105 -4.16 -0.87 12.33
N VAL A 106 -3.27 -0.81 11.33
CA VAL A 106 -2.66 -1.99 10.73
C VAL A 106 -1.74 -2.71 11.72
N MET A 107 -0.95 -1.97 12.50
CA MET A 107 -0.07 -2.56 13.52
C MET A 107 -0.86 -3.27 14.61
N PHE A 108 -2.06 -2.79 14.96
CA PHE A 108 -2.94 -3.48 15.89
C PHE A 108 -3.35 -4.87 15.37
N ASP A 109 -3.70 -4.98 14.10
CA ASP A 109 -4.01 -6.25 13.45
C ASP A 109 -2.79 -7.19 13.38
N VAL A 110 -1.59 -6.66 13.10
CA VAL A 110 -0.35 -7.44 13.11
C VAL A 110 -0.08 -8.03 14.49
N ILE A 111 -0.21 -7.24 15.55
CA ILE A 111 -0.01 -7.71 16.94
C ILE A 111 -1.00 -8.81 17.29
N ARG A 112 -2.29 -8.64 16.99
CA ARG A 112 -3.33 -9.64 17.24
C ARG A 112 -3.08 -10.91 16.41
N GLY A 113 -2.76 -10.77 15.13
CA GLY A 113 -2.43 -11.90 14.26
C GLY A 113 -1.20 -12.67 14.75
N THR A 114 -0.16 -11.96 15.22
CA THR A 114 1.02 -12.58 15.83
C THR A 114 0.66 -13.34 17.11
N LYS A 115 -0.21 -12.79 17.95
CA LYS A 115 -0.71 -13.48 19.16
C LYS A 115 -1.45 -14.77 18.79
N ILE A 116 -2.32 -14.75 17.79
CA ILE A 116 -3.00 -15.95 17.28
C ILE A 116 -1.99 -17.01 16.81
N ALA A 117 -0.93 -16.62 16.09
CA ALA A 117 0.12 -17.53 15.66
C ALA A 117 0.83 -18.17 16.85
N LEU A 118 1.21 -17.38 17.86
CA LEU A 118 1.84 -17.86 19.08
C LEU A 118 0.96 -18.87 19.82
N ASP A 119 -0.32 -18.58 19.99
CA ASP A 119 -1.27 -19.47 20.65
C ASP A 119 -1.48 -20.79 19.92
N ARG A 120 -1.29 -20.79 18.60
CA ARG A 120 -1.33 -22.00 17.74
C ARG A 120 0.01 -22.71 17.59
N GLY A 121 1.09 -22.21 18.21
CA GLY A 121 2.45 -22.77 18.07
C GLY A 121 3.02 -22.60 16.65
N VAL A 122 2.51 -21.68 15.83
CA VAL A 122 3.00 -21.41 14.47
C VAL A 122 4.27 -20.56 14.54
N ALA A 123 5.33 -21.03 13.90
CA ALA A 123 6.61 -20.35 13.82
C ALA A 123 7.01 -20.03 12.39
N GLY A 124 7.95 -19.10 12.23
CA GLY A 124 8.45 -18.63 10.94
C GLY A 124 7.66 -17.46 10.37
N SER A 125 7.79 -17.22 9.06
CA SER A 125 7.12 -16.11 8.39
C SER A 125 5.61 -16.33 8.32
N LEU A 126 4.84 -15.41 8.88
CA LEU A 126 3.38 -15.40 8.80
C LEU A 126 2.96 -14.78 7.47
N LEU A 127 2.85 -15.59 6.42
CA LEU A 127 2.65 -15.12 5.05
C LEU A 127 1.37 -14.29 4.89
N SER A 128 0.27 -14.71 5.52
CA SER A 128 -1.02 -14.01 5.46
C SER A 128 -0.93 -12.63 6.11
N ILE A 129 -0.34 -12.54 7.31
CA ILE A 129 -0.16 -11.26 8.02
C ILE A 129 0.81 -10.36 7.25
N SER A 130 1.91 -10.93 6.74
CA SER A 130 2.92 -10.17 6.00
C SER A 130 2.36 -9.58 4.71
N ALA A 131 1.57 -10.36 3.96
CA ALA A 131 0.92 -9.88 2.74
C ALA A 131 -0.09 -8.77 3.01
N TYR A 132 -0.84 -8.88 4.12
CA TYR A 132 -1.82 -7.89 4.53
C TYR A 132 -1.16 -6.55 4.96
N ALA A 133 -0.13 -6.62 5.81
CA ALA A 133 0.39 -5.45 6.52
C ALA A 133 1.58 -4.77 5.84
N PHE A 134 2.40 -5.50 5.09
CA PHE A 134 3.68 -4.97 4.62
C PHE A 134 3.74 -4.77 3.11
N LYS A 135 4.47 -3.73 2.69
CA LYS A 135 4.64 -3.38 1.27
C LYS A 135 5.57 -4.33 0.51
N HIS A 136 6.44 -5.05 1.22
CA HIS A 136 7.38 -6.01 0.65
C HIS A 136 7.33 -7.32 1.44
N PRO A 137 6.20 -8.04 1.38
CA PRO A 137 6.06 -9.34 2.01
C PRO A 137 6.91 -10.40 1.30
N PRO A 138 7.17 -11.55 1.93
CA PRO A 138 7.85 -12.68 1.27
C PRO A 138 7.15 -13.14 -0.02
N GLN A 139 5.84 -12.95 -0.10
CA GLN A 139 5.05 -13.24 -1.29
C GLN A 139 4.11 -12.07 -1.62
N MET A 140 4.31 -11.48 -2.79
CA MET A 140 3.42 -10.42 -3.30
C MET A 140 2.14 -11.03 -3.82
N LEU A 141 1.01 -10.53 -3.33
CA LEU A 141 -0.34 -11.01 -3.66
C LEU A 141 -1.24 -9.88 -4.15
N SER A 142 -2.30 -10.23 -4.89
CA SER A 142 -3.40 -9.31 -5.16
C SER A 142 -4.12 -8.93 -3.85
N LEU A 143 -4.83 -7.81 -3.85
CA LEU A 143 -5.61 -7.41 -2.66
C LEU A 143 -6.63 -8.47 -2.26
N GLU A 144 -7.36 -8.98 -3.22
CA GLU A 144 -8.38 -10.03 -3.02
C GLU A 144 -7.80 -11.30 -2.38
N THR A 145 -6.67 -11.79 -2.91
CA THR A 145 -5.97 -12.96 -2.34
C THR A 145 -5.46 -12.66 -0.94
N THR A 146 -4.95 -11.45 -0.72
CA THR A 146 -4.46 -11.01 0.59
C THR A 146 -5.55 -11.02 1.64
N GLU A 147 -6.71 -10.44 1.34
CA GLU A 147 -7.87 -10.41 2.23
C GLU A 147 -8.37 -11.82 2.54
N LYS A 148 -8.49 -12.67 1.52
CA LYS A 148 -8.86 -14.07 1.69
C LYS A 148 -7.90 -14.83 2.59
N TRP A 149 -6.59 -14.70 2.40
CA TRP A 149 -5.60 -15.39 3.21
C TRP A 149 -5.60 -14.90 4.66
N PHE A 150 -5.78 -13.61 4.87
CA PHE A 150 -5.91 -13.04 6.21
C PHE A 150 -7.12 -13.60 6.97
N GLU A 151 -8.29 -13.64 6.33
CA GLU A 151 -9.49 -14.25 6.91
C GLU A 151 -9.33 -15.75 7.19
N GLU A 152 -8.78 -16.50 6.24
CA GLU A 152 -8.50 -17.93 6.42
C GLU A 152 -7.56 -18.19 7.60
N PHE A 153 -6.54 -17.34 7.77
CA PHE A 153 -5.61 -17.43 8.89
C PHE A 153 -6.32 -17.17 10.22
N ILE A 154 -7.11 -16.11 10.32
CA ILE A 154 -7.86 -15.80 11.54
C ILE A 154 -8.81 -16.95 11.91
N GLN A 155 -9.50 -17.51 10.94
CA GLN A 155 -10.44 -18.62 11.14
C GLN A 155 -9.77 -19.98 11.37
N GLY A 156 -8.44 -20.08 11.33
CA GLY A 156 -7.71 -21.33 11.48
C GLY A 156 -7.76 -22.28 10.29
N LYS A 157 -8.23 -21.80 9.13
CA LYS A 157 -8.26 -22.55 7.86
C LYS A 157 -6.92 -22.52 7.12
N ARG A 158 -6.03 -21.65 7.53
CA ARG A 158 -4.67 -21.48 7.01
C ARG A 158 -3.70 -21.42 8.19
N GLU A 159 -2.57 -22.11 8.07
CA GLU A 159 -1.55 -22.15 9.12
C GLU A 159 -0.80 -20.82 9.22
N ARG A 160 -0.42 -20.23 8.09
CA ARG A 160 0.40 -19.00 8.02
C ARG A 160 0.26 -18.22 6.72
#